data_c2d87a382e904b3ba69da80dde9f3024
#
_entry.id   c2d87a382e904b3ba69da80dde9f3024
#
_cell.length_a   1.000
_cell.length_b   1.000
_cell.length_c   1.000
_cell.angle_alpha   90.00
_cell.angle_beta   90.00
_cell.angle_gamma   90.00
#
_symmetry.space_group_name_H-M   'P 1'
#
loop_
_entity.id
_entity.type
_entity.pdbx_description
1 polymer ?
#
loop_
_entity_poly.entity_id
_entity_poly.type
_entity_poly.pdbx_seq_one_letter_code
_entity_poly.pdbx_strand_id
1 'polypeptide(L)'
;MLTIDNLVVSYGGIEALKGSSLEVEEGKIVTLVGANGAGKSTTLRTIMGLVSPVRGRIVYRGIDLLKEKTQNMVRQGIALVPEGRRVFSDLTVMENLRIGAFTRDDEQGIKDDLNWIFKLFPILKERHWQSAGTLSGGEQQMLAVGRALMSRPKLLMMDEPSLGLAPMMVKEIFRIIREIHREGVTILLIEQNANAALGIADMGYVMETGKIILKGAGKDLLANEEVKQAYLGQRKMN
;
A
#
# COMPACT_ATOMS: atom_id res chain seq x y z
N MET A 1 2.65 -9.65 -12.28
CA MET A 1 1.34 -9.01 -12.08
C MET A 1 1.33 -7.54 -12.50
N LEU A 2 2.15 -6.68 -11.91
CA LEU A 2 2.31 -5.25 -12.26
C LEU A 2 3.75 -4.99 -12.71
N THR A 3 3.92 -4.26 -13.82
CA THR A 3 5.23 -3.81 -14.32
C THR A 3 5.18 -2.32 -14.56
N ILE A 4 6.13 -1.60 -14.02
CA ILE A 4 6.39 -0.18 -14.27
C ILE A 4 7.71 -0.08 -15.02
N ASP A 5 7.72 0.62 -16.14
CA ASP A 5 8.90 0.78 -16.97
C ASP A 5 9.18 2.25 -17.26
N ASN A 6 10.38 2.69 -16.90
CA ASN A 6 10.96 4.01 -17.16
C ASN A 6 10.00 5.18 -16.87
N LEU A 7 9.32 5.14 -15.71
CA LEU A 7 8.29 6.09 -15.34
C LEU A 7 8.88 7.45 -14.94
N VAL A 8 8.47 8.50 -15.63
CA VAL A 8 8.83 9.89 -15.34
C VAL A 8 7.58 10.69 -15.00
N VAL A 9 7.58 11.33 -13.84
CA VAL A 9 6.47 12.17 -13.37
C VAL A 9 7.02 13.51 -12.91
N SER A 10 6.36 14.60 -13.32
CA SER A 10 6.74 15.96 -12.93
C SER A 10 5.56 16.73 -12.35
N TYR A 11 5.84 17.56 -11.36
CA TYR A 11 4.91 18.53 -10.77
C TYR A 11 5.51 19.94 -10.95
N GLY A 12 4.88 20.79 -11.75
CA GLY A 12 5.31 22.18 -11.92
C GLY A 12 6.79 22.32 -12.33
N GLY A 13 7.30 21.42 -13.18
CA GLY A 13 8.70 21.42 -13.62
C GLY A 13 9.68 20.63 -12.73
N ILE A 14 9.26 20.16 -11.57
CA ILE A 14 10.08 19.32 -10.68
C ILE A 14 9.80 17.84 -10.98
N GLU A 15 10.82 17.09 -11.41
CA GLU A 15 10.70 15.65 -11.62
C GLU A 15 10.66 14.91 -10.28
N ALA A 16 9.48 14.38 -9.95
CA ALA A 16 9.26 13.52 -8.78
C ALA A 16 9.68 12.06 -9.03
N LEU A 17 9.52 11.56 -10.27
CA LEU A 17 10.05 10.28 -10.72
C LEU A 17 10.92 10.51 -11.97
N LYS A 18 12.10 9.87 -11.99
CA LYS A 18 13.16 10.13 -12.97
C LYS A 18 13.54 8.86 -13.74
N GLY A 19 12.53 8.15 -14.28
CA GLY A 19 12.73 6.92 -15.02
C GLY A 19 12.76 5.69 -14.11
N SER A 20 11.91 5.65 -13.10
CA SER A 20 11.80 4.52 -12.17
C SER A 20 11.15 3.31 -12.83
N SER A 21 11.72 2.12 -12.59
CA SER A 21 11.18 0.83 -13.06
C SER A 21 11.10 -0.15 -11.90
N LEU A 22 9.96 -0.82 -11.75
CA LEU A 22 9.76 -1.87 -10.74
C LEU A 22 8.76 -2.92 -11.23
N GLU A 23 8.81 -4.09 -10.62
CA GLU A 23 7.91 -5.20 -10.88
C GLU A 23 7.29 -5.71 -9.59
N VAL A 24 6.01 -6.07 -9.67
CA VAL A 24 5.28 -6.74 -8.59
C VAL A 24 4.81 -8.08 -9.13
N GLU A 25 5.41 -9.15 -8.65
CA GLU A 25 4.99 -10.51 -9.00
C GLU A 25 3.69 -10.88 -8.27
N GLU A 26 2.89 -11.73 -8.89
CA GLU A 26 1.64 -12.21 -8.30
C GLU A 26 1.94 -13.10 -7.08
N GLY A 27 1.17 -12.93 -5.99
CA GLY A 27 1.36 -13.67 -4.75
C GLY A 27 2.62 -13.29 -3.98
N LYS A 28 3.15 -12.07 -4.16
CA LYS A 28 4.32 -11.58 -3.44
C LYS A 28 4.02 -10.33 -2.62
N ILE A 29 4.78 -10.14 -1.54
CA ILE A 29 4.91 -8.85 -0.87
C ILE A 29 6.11 -8.14 -1.49
N VAL A 30 5.85 -7.04 -2.19
CA VAL A 30 6.88 -6.16 -2.74
C VAL A 30 6.86 -4.85 -1.97
N THR A 31 8.03 -4.37 -1.56
CA THR A 31 8.12 -3.08 -0.86
C THR A 31 8.97 -2.07 -1.60
N LEU A 32 8.54 -0.82 -1.55
CA LEU A 32 9.29 0.34 -2.02
C LEU A 32 9.61 1.21 -0.81
N VAL A 33 10.88 1.23 -0.41
CA VAL A 33 11.36 2.01 0.75
C VAL A 33 12.17 3.21 0.31
N GLY A 34 12.21 4.25 1.12
CA GLY A 34 12.97 5.46 0.86
C GLY A 34 12.55 6.61 1.77
N ALA A 35 13.33 7.67 1.79
CA ALA A 35 13.06 8.88 2.58
C ALA A 35 11.76 9.59 2.11
N ASN A 36 11.27 10.52 2.94
CA ASN A 36 10.17 11.41 2.54
C ASN A 36 10.60 12.24 1.33
N GLY A 37 9.67 12.39 0.37
CA GLY A 37 9.96 13.07 -0.90
C GLY A 37 10.73 12.24 -1.93
N ALA A 38 11.07 10.98 -1.66
CA ALA A 38 11.77 10.12 -2.63
C ALA A 38 10.95 9.79 -3.89
N GLY A 39 9.63 10.00 -3.90
CA GLY A 39 8.73 9.70 -5.03
C GLY A 39 7.81 8.51 -4.80
N LYS A 40 7.84 7.89 -3.63
CA LYS A 40 7.09 6.66 -3.30
C LYS A 40 5.58 6.81 -3.51
N SER A 41 4.93 7.77 -2.86
CA SER A 41 3.48 8.00 -3.00
C SER A 41 3.10 8.46 -4.41
N THR A 42 4.01 9.17 -5.11
CA THR A 42 3.83 9.54 -6.52
C THR A 42 3.70 8.29 -7.39
N THR A 43 4.50 7.25 -7.12
CA THR A 43 4.41 5.96 -7.82
C THR A 43 3.01 5.37 -7.69
N LEU A 44 2.46 5.25 -6.45
CA LEU A 44 1.11 4.71 -6.23
C LEU A 44 0.02 5.57 -6.89
N ARG A 45 0.12 6.90 -6.77
CA ARG A 45 -0.85 7.82 -7.39
C ARG A 45 -0.85 7.69 -8.90
N THR A 46 0.32 7.45 -9.52
CA THR A 46 0.41 7.26 -10.96
C THR A 46 -0.18 5.91 -11.38
N ILE A 47 0.05 4.83 -10.63
CA ILE A 47 -0.60 3.52 -10.85
C ILE A 47 -2.13 3.67 -10.82
N MET A 48 -2.66 4.45 -9.87
CA MET A 48 -4.11 4.68 -9.73
C MET A 48 -4.67 5.69 -10.75
N GLY A 49 -3.87 6.22 -11.67
CA GLY A 49 -4.31 7.22 -12.64
C GLY A 49 -4.69 8.58 -12.02
N LEU A 50 -4.25 8.84 -10.79
CA LEU A 50 -4.46 10.13 -10.09
C LEU A 50 -3.44 11.19 -10.52
N VAL A 51 -2.34 10.77 -11.11
CA VAL A 51 -1.28 11.61 -11.65
C VAL A 51 -0.87 11.03 -13.00
N SER A 52 -0.81 11.88 -14.02
CA SER A 52 -0.36 11.47 -15.35
C SER A 52 1.16 11.55 -15.46
N PRO A 53 1.84 10.50 -15.95
CA PRO A 53 3.27 10.56 -16.17
C PRO A 53 3.60 11.40 -17.44
N VAL A 54 4.81 11.94 -17.48
CA VAL A 54 5.37 12.58 -18.68
C VAL A 54 5.76 11.52 -19.71
N ARG A 55 6.31 10.37 -19.24
CA ARG A 55 6.64 9.21 -20.04
C ARG A 55 6.76 7.96 -19.18
N GLY A 56 6.83 6.82 -19.82
CA GLY A 56 6.93 5.51 -19.19
C GLY A 56 5.69 4.67 -19.47
N ARG A 57 5.66 3.49 -18.90
CA ARG A 57 4.58 2.52 -19.08
C ARG A 57 4.22 1.87 -17.75
N ILE A 58 2.93 1.60 -17.56
CA ILE A 58 2.43 0.82 -16.42
C ILE A 58 1.51 -0.25 -16.96
N VAL A 59 1.88 -1.51 -16.77
CA VAL A 59 1.11 -2.67 -17.22
C VAL A 59 0.68 -3.50 -16.02
N TYR A 60 -0.60 -3.74 -15.89
CA TYR A 60 -1.19 -4.61 -14.88
C TYR A 60 -1.92 -5.77 -15.56
N ARG A 61 -1.46 -7.01 -15.37
CA ARG A 61 -2.05 -8.22 -15.96
C ARG A 61 -2.32 -8.10 -17.47
N GLY A 62 -1.39 -7.48 -18.19
CA GLY A 62 -1.48 -7.24 -19.64
C GLY A 62 -2.23 -5.96 -20.04
N ILE A 63 -2.85 -5.25 -19.11
CA ILE A 63 -3.61 -4.02 -19.34
C ILE A 63 -2.70 -2.81 -19.14
N ASP A 64 -2.67 -1.89 -20.09
CA ASP A 64 -1.98 -0.60 -19.98
C ASP A 64 -2.80 0.36 -19.12
N LEU A 65 -2.39 0.54 -17.86
CA LEU A 65 -3.13 1.36 -16.89
C LEU A 65 -3.17 2.85 -17.25
N LEU A 66 -2.24 3.35 -18.05
CA LEU A 66 -2.23 4.76 -18.45
C LEU A 66 -3.39 5.12 -19.40
N LYS A 67 -4.04 4.11 -19.98
CA LYS A 67 -5.23 4.26 -20.84
C LYS A 67 -6.53 4.07 -20.07
N GLU A 68 -6.45 3.65 -18.81
CA GLU A 68 -7.61 3.32 -18.00
C GLU A 68 -8.04 4.51 -17.12
N LYS A 69 -9.34 4.58 -16.84
CA LYS A 69 -9.88 5.53 -15.85
C LYS A 69 -9.70 4.98 -14.45
N THR A 70 -9.43 5.85 -13.47
CA THR A 70 -9.23 5.47 -12.05
C THR A 70 -10.34 4.56 -11.50
N GLN A 71 -11.59 4.83 -11.82
CA GLN A 71 -12.72 3.99 -11.38
C GLN A 71 -12.66 2.55 -11.89
N ASN A 72 -12.01 2.30 -13.03
CA ASN A 72 -11.83 0.96 -13.57
C ASN A 72 -10.74 0.17 -12.83
N MET A 73 -9.77 0.86 -12.19
CA MET A 73 -8.69 0.22 -11.45
C MET A 73 -9.22 -0.71 -10.35
N VAL A 74 -10.23 -0.24 -9.60
CA VAL A 74 -10.86 -1.04 -8.52
C VAL A 74 -11.57 -2.26 -9.10
N ARG A 75 -12.30 -2.11 -10.22
CA ARG A 75 -12.98 -3.24 -10.90
C ARG A 75 -12.00 -4.29 -11.43
N GLN A 76 -10.77 -3.87 -11.76
CA GLN A 76 -9.69 -4.78 -12.17
C GLN A 76 -8.98 -5.46 -10.98
N GLY A 77 -9.36 -5.12 -9.75
CA GLY A 77 -8.83 -5.72 -8.54
C GLY A 77 -7.59 -5.00 -7.99
N ILE A 78 -7.43 -3.70 -8.25
CA ILE A 78 -6.40 -2.87 -7.64
C ILE A 78 -7.05 -2.01 -6.55
N ALA A 79 -6.58 -2.09 -5.31
CA ALA A 79 -7.03 -1.21 -4.24
C ALA A 79 -5.84 -0.46 -3.62
N LEU A 80 -6.10 0.77 -3.16
CA LEU A 80 -5.13 1.62 -2.50
C LEU A 80 -5.61 1.97 -1.09
N VAL A 81 -4.79 1.70 -0.09
CA VAL A 81 -4.88 2.31 1.25
C VAL A 81 -3.97 3.53 1.24
N PRO A 82 -4.52 4.75 1.16
CA PRO A 82 -3.73 5.96 1.05
C PRO A 82 -3.13 6.36 2.40
N GLU A 83 -2.08 7.17 2.36
CA GLU A 83 -1.52 7.84 3.52
C GLU A 83 -2.59 8.69 4.25
N GLY A 84 -2.51 8.76 5.56
CA GLY A 84 -3.41 9.57 6.39
C GLY A 84 -4.79 8.94 6.62
N ARG A 85 -4.89 7.59 6.47
CA ARG A 85 -6.06 6.77 6.79
C ARG A 85 -7.27 7.03 5.89
N ARG A 86 -7.65 8.29 5.64
CA ARG A 86 -8.74 8.75 4.74
C ARG A 86 -10.06 8.01 4.96
N VAL A 87 -10.45 7.80 6.24
CA VAL A 87 -11.78 7.30 6.58
C VAL A 87 -12.82 8.40 6.38
N PHE A 88 -14.07 8.01 6.13
CA PHE A 88 -15.20 8.93 6.12
C PHE A 88 -15.63 9.16 7.56
N SER A 89 -15.20 10.26 8.15
CA SER A 89 -15.29 10.55 9.59
C SER A 89 -16.71 10.56 10.12
N ASP A 90 -17.66 11.07 9.33
CA ASP A 90 -19.07 11.22 9.71
C ASP A 90 -19.89 9.94 9.53
N LEU A 91 -19.33 8.95 8.85
CA LEU A 91 -19.95 7.64 8.65
C LEU A 91 -19.49 6.66 9.73
N THR A 92 -20.34 5.68 10.02
CA THR A 92 -20.02 4.58 10.92
C THR A 92 -18.92 3.69 10.33
N VAL A 93 -18.32 2.86 11.20
CA VAL A 93 -17.39 1.81 10.77
C VAL A 93 -18.02 0.89 9.72
N MET A 94 -19.29 0.46 9.96
CA MET A 94 -20.02 -0.40 9.04
C MET A 94 -20.22 0.26 7.67
N GLU A 95 -20.61 1.52 7.63
CA GLU A 95 -20.83 2.25 6.39
C GLU A 95 -19.51 2.44 5.62
N ASN A 96 -18.41 2.78 6.32
CA ASN A 96 -17.08 2.84 5.72
C ASN A 96 -16.70 1.52 5.05
N LEU A 97 -16.92 0.37 5.71
CA LEU A 97 -16.63 -0.95 5.15
C LEU A 97 -17.49 -1.23 3.91
N ARG A 98 -18.80 -0.95 3.98
CA ARG A 98 -19.73 -1.16 2.86
C ARG A 98 -19.37 -0.35 1.62
N ILE A 99 -18.89 0.90 1.78
CA ILE A 99 -18.41 1.71 0.65
C ILE A 99 -17.25 1.00 -0.08
N GLY A 100 -16.40 0.24 0.62
CA GLY A 100 -15.35 -0.55 -0.01
C GLY A 100 -15.84 -1.60 -1.01
N ALA A 101 -17.08 -2.07 -0.85
CA ALA A 101 -17.72 -3.02 -1.76
C ALA A 101 -18.56 -2.35 -2.87
N PHE A 102 -18.49 -1.02 -3.05
CA PHE A 102 -19.36 -0.26 -3.96
C PHE A 102 -19.40 -0.79 -5.42
N THR A 103 -18.33 -1.43 -5.87
CA THR A 103 -18.25 -1.96 -7.25
C THR A 103 -18.74 -3.41 -7.37
N ARG A 104 -19.36 -3.98 -6.32
CA ARG A 104 -19.73 -5.39 -6.21
C ARG A 104 -21.24 -5.56 -6.03
N ASP A 105 -21.77 -6.63 -6.63
CA ASP A 105 -23.19 -7.00 -6.59
C ASP A 105 -23.43 -8.38 -5.92
N ASP A 106 -22.32 -9.04 -5.45
CA ASP A 106 -22.36 -10.38 -4.83
C ASP A 106 -22.67 -10.28 -3.34
N GLU A 107 -23.94 -10.12 -2.95
CA GLU A 107 -24.34 -9.91 -1.55
C GLU A 107 -23.77 -10.94 -0.58
N GLN A 108 -23.77 -12.23 -0.92
CA GLN A 108 -23.23 -13.28 -0.04
C GLN A 108 -21.72 -13.12 0.14
N GLY A 109 -20.98 -12.86 -0.95
CA GLY A 109 -19.56 -12.63 -0.88
C GLY A 109 -19.18 -11.38 -0.08
N ILE A 110 -20.00 -10.32 -0.16
CA ILE A 110 -19.82 -9.11 0.66
C ILE A 110 -19.99 -9.44 2.15
N LYS A 111 -20.98 -10.27 2.51
CA LYS A 111 -21.19 -10.73 3.91
C LYS A 111 -20.03 -11.59 4.41
N ASP A 112 -19.52 -12.49 3.56
CA ASP A 112 -18.40 -13.36 3.91
C ASP A 112 -17.11 -12.56 4.14
N ASP A 113 -16.83 -11.58 3.27
CA ASP A 113 -15.67 -10.69 3.42
C ASP A 113 -15.79 -9.79 4.65
N LEU A 114 -16.98 -9.27 4.94
CA LEU A 114 -17.23 -8.50 6.15
C LEU A 114 -16.94 -9.35 7.42
N ASN A 115 -17.38 -10.61 7.43
CA ASN A 115 -17.10 -11.53 8.52
C ASN A 115 -15.60 -11.84 8.65
N TRP A 116 -14.89 -11.98 7.53
CA TRP A 116 -13.45 -12.17 7.53
C TRP A 116 -12.72 -10.91 8.05
N ILE A 117 -13.11 -9.71 7.61
CA ILE A 117 -12.57 -8.45 8.10
C ILE A 117 -12.80 -8.30 9.61
N PHE A 118 -13.94 -8.69 10.13
CA PHE A 118 -14.22 -8.68 11.56
C PHE A 118 -13.42 -9.72 12.36
N LYS A 119 -12.99 -10.82 11.73
CA LYS A 119 -12.02 -11.75 12.34
C LYS A 119 -10.62 -11.16 12.35
N LEU A 120 -10.23 -10.47 11.26
CA LEU A 120 -8.94 -9.82 11.12
C LEU A 120 -8.80 -8.61 12.05
N PHE A 121 -9.90 -7.87 12.25
CA PHE A 121 -9.99 -6.65 13.08
C PHE A 121 -11.18 -6.74 14.06
N PRO A 122 -11.07 -7.50 15.18
CA PRO A 122 -12.19 -7.67 16.12
C PRO A 122 -12.77 -6.36 16.66
N ILE A 123 -11.90 -5.36 16.86
CA ILE A 123 -12.32 -4.04 17.36
C ILE A 123 -13.29 -3.33 16.40
N LEU A 124 -13.19 -3.55 15.08
CA LEU A 124 -14.13 -2.98 14.11
C LEU A 124 -15.51 -3.64 14.21
N LYS A 125 -15.57 -4.92 14.61
CA LYS A 125 -16.82 -5.60 14.89
C LYS A 125 -17.49 -5.04 16.13
N GLU A 126 -16.73 -4.85 17.20
CA GLU A 126 -17.24 -4.31 18.48
C GLU A 126 -17.77 -2.88 18.31
N ARG A 127 -17.14 -2.11 17.42
CA ARG A 127 -17.44 -0.69 17.20
C ARG A 127 -18.11 -0.40 15.86
N HIS A 128 -18.77 -1.40 15.25
CA HIS A 128 -19.32 -1.28 13.89
C HIS A 128 -20.33 -0.15 13.71
N TRP A 129 -21.02 0.24 14.77
CA TRP A 129 -22.00 1.32 14.84
C TRP A 129 -21.40 2.70 15.13
N GLN A 130 -20.13 2.75 15.59
CA GLN A 130 -19.47 3.98 16.01
C GLN A 130 -19.03 4.81 14.78
N SER A 131 -19.11 6.16 14.91
CA SER A 131 -18.59 7.09 13.90
C SER A 131 -17.08 6.91 13.75
N ALA A 132 -16.61 6.76 12.52
CA ALA A 132 -15.20 6.50 12.22
C ALA A 132 -14.25 7.62 12.67
N GLY A 133 -14.75 8.87 12.73
CA GLY A 133 -13.98 10.00 13.23
C GLY A 133 -13.60 9.92 14.70
N THR A 134 -14.34 9.12 15.50
CA THR A 134 -14.11 8.97 16.95
C THR A 134 -13.18 7.80 17.30
N LEU A 135 -12.74 7.03 16.30
CA LEU A 135 -11.80 5.95 16.48
C LEU A 135 -10.38 6.48 16.74
N SER A 136 -9.57 5.71 17.48
CA SER A 136 -8.14 5.98 17.59
C SER A 136 -7.44 5.89 16.22
N GLY A 137 -6.25 6.49 16.09
CA GLY A 137 -5.53 6.48 14.85
C GLY A 137 -5.19 5.08 14.32
N GLY A 138 -4.91 4.11 15.21
CA GLY A 138 -4.69 2.72 14.83
C GLY A 138 -5.96 2.03 14.33
N GLU A 139 -7.10 2.27 14.99
CA GLU A 139 -8.40 1.73 14.58
C GLU A 139 -8.87 2.32 13.25
N GLN A 140 -8.63 3.63 13.01
CA GLN A 140 -8.87 4.25 11.71
C GLN A 140 -8.01 3.63 10.61
N GLN A 141 -6.75 3.28 10.91
CA GLN A 141 -5.87 2.58 9.96
C GLN A 141 -6.40 1.17 9.64
N MET A 142 -6.84 0.42 10.65
CA MET A 142 -7.50 -0.88 10.47
C MET A 142 -8.75 -0.75 9.60
N LEU A 143 -9.57 0.28 9.84
CA LEU A 143 -10.76 0.57 9.05
C LEU A 143 -10.44 0.90 7.60
N ALA A 144 -9.40 1.69 7.34
CA ALA A 144 -8.96 2.01 5.98
C ALA A 144 -8.50 0.76 5.22
N VAL A 145 -7.74 -0.12 5.89
CA VAL A 145 -7.34 -1.42 5.32
C VAL A 145 -8.56 -2.31 5.09
N GLY A 146 -9.45 -2.45 6.08
CA GLY A 146 -10.68 -3.25 5.97
C GLY A 146 -11.55 -2.78 4.81
N ARG A 147 -11.73 -1.45 4.65
CA ARG A 147 -12.48 -0.87 3.53
C ARG A 147 -11.86 -1.24 2.17
N ALA A 148 -10.53 -1.18 2.05
CA ALA A 148 -9.86 -1.58 0.82
C ALA A 148 -10.06 -3.08 0.51
N LEU A 149 -10.03 -3.94 1.53
CA LEU A 149 -10.23 -5.38 1.39
C LEU A 149 -11.66 -5.75 0.95
N MET A 150 -12.67 -4.93 1.28
CA MET A 150 -14.05 -5.15 0.83
C MET A 150 -14.20 -5.14 -0.70
N SER A 151 -13.27 -4.57 -1.45
CA SER A 151 -13.26 -4.64 -2.91
C SER A 151 -12.73 -5.97 -3.48
N ARG A 152 -12.31 -6.94 -2.65
CA ARG A 152 -11.60 -8.18 -3.03
C ARG A 152 -10.41 -7.94 -3.95
N PRO A 153 -9.44 -7.13 -3.53
CA PRO A 153 -8.32 -6.78 -4.39
C PRO A 153 -7.43 -7.98 -4.69
N LYS A 154 -6.92 -8.05 -5.91
CA LYS A 154 -5.82 -8.94 -6.31
C LYS A 154 -4.46 -8.29 -6.03
N LEU A 155 -4.41 -6.97 -6.10
CA LEU A 155 -3.27 -6.14 -5.74
C LEU A 155 -3.72 -5.10 -4.72
N LEU A 156 -3.25 -5.21 -3.50
CA LEU A 156 -3.44 -4.23 -2.43
C LEU A 156 -2.19 -3.36 -2.33
N MET A 157 -2.35 -2.07 -2.59
CA MET A 157 -1.30 -1.08 -2.42
C MET A 157 -1.52 -0.32 -1.12
N MET A 158 -0.45 -0.11 -0.35
CA MET A 158 -0.49 0.62 0.92
C MET A 158 0.56 1.72 0.95
N ASP A 159 0.12 2.95 1.25
CA ASP A 159 0.99 4.13 1.33
C ASP A 159 1.26 4.48 2.80
N GLU A 160 2.43 4.11 3.30
CA GLU A 160 2.93 4.32 4.66
C GLU A 160 1.92 3.94 5.77
N PRO A 161 1.42 2.69 5.77
CA PRO A 161 0.37 2.28 6.70
C PRO A 161 0.79 2.33 8.17
N SER A 162 2.09 2.35 8.48
CA SER A 162 2.61 2.42 9.85
C SER A 162 2.85 3.85 10.34
N LEU A 163 2.72 4.86 9.49
CA LEU A 163 3.07 6.25 9.82
C LEU A 163 2.20 6.80 10.97
N GLY A 164 2.86 7.36 11.98
CA GLY A 164 2.19 7.99 13.13
C GLY A 164 1.43 7.01 14.03
N LEU A 165 1.73 5.71 13.96
CA LEU A 165 1.20 4.70 14.87
C LEU A 165 2.12 4.44 16.04
N ALA A 166 1.53 4.09 17.19
CA ALA A 166 2.29 3.61 18.35
C ALA A 166 3.03 2.29 18.01
N PRO A 167 4.20 2.01 18.64
CA PRO A 167 5.01 0.84 18.30
C PRO A 167 4.30 -0.51 18.32
N MET A 168 3.33 -0.71 19.23
CA MET A 168 2.51 -1.92 19.26
C MET A 168 1.62 -2.02 18.02
N MET A 169 1.02 -0.90 17.61
CA MET A 169 0.16 -0.84 16.42
C MET A 169 0.96 -1.04 15.12
N VAL A 170 2.21 -0.57 15.07
CA VAL A 170 3.11 -0.86 13.96
C VAL A 170 3.33 -2.37 13.81
N LYS A 171 3.64 -3.08 14.91
CA LYS A 171 3.78 -4.55 14.88
C LYS A 171 2.50 -5.23 14.41
N GLU A 172 1.35 -4.75 14.88
CA GLU A 172 0.05 -5.31 14.53
C GLU A 172 -0.27 -5.10 13.05
N ILE A 173 -0.05 -3.91 12.48
CA ILE A 173 -0.32 -3.69 11.05
C ILE A 173 0.58 -4.57 10.16
N PHE A 174 1.85 -4.79 10.50
CA PHE A 174 2.73 -5.69 9.77
C PHE A 174 2.33 -7.17 9.92
N ARG A 175 1.78 -7.58 11.07
CA ARG A 175 1.18 -8.90 11.26
C ARG A 175 -0.03 -9.08 10.34
N ILE A 176 -0.90 -8.09 10.29
CA ILE A 176 -2.10 -8.06 9.44
C ILE A 176 -1.72 -8.13 7.95
N ILE A 177 -0.72 -7.37 7.51
CA ILE A 177 -0.22 -7.41 6.12
C ILE A 177 0.17 -8.85 5.74
N ARG A 178 0.88 -9.57 6.62
CA ARG A 178 1.24 -10.98 6.38
C ARG A 178 0.02 -11.89 6.32
N GLU A 179 -1.01 -11.65 7.15
CA GLU A 179 -2.25 -12.44 7.10
C GLU A 179 -3.02 -12.21 5.80
N ILE A 180 -3.16 -10.96 5.38
CA ILE A 180 -3.79 -10.61 4.09
C ILE A 180 -3.05 -11.29 2.92
N HIS A 181 -1.72 -11.29 2.96
CA HIS A 181 -0.91 -11.97 1.95
C HIS A 181 -1.12 -13.49 1.95
N ARG A 182 -1.26 -14.13 3.11
CA ARG A 182 -1.55 -15.58 3.22
C ARG A 182 -2.89 -15.97 2.59
N GLU A 183 -3.85 -15.07 2.54
CA GLU A 183 -5.11 -15.24 1.81
C GLU A 183 -4.98 -15.06 0.28
N GLY A 184 -3.74 -14.92 -0.22
CA GLY A 184 -3.44 -14.87 -1.66
C GLY A 184 -3.43 -13.45 -2.26
N VAL A 185 -3.55 -12.41 -1.46
CA VAL A 185 -3.50 -11.03 -1.95
C VAL A 185 -2.05 -10.63 -2.23
N THR A 186 -1.79 -10.12 -3.43
CA THR A 186 -0.50 -9.50 -3.78
C THR A 186 -0.40 -8.12 -3.12
N ILE A 187 0.75 -7.76 -2.57
CA ILE A 187 0.91 -6.51 -1.83
C ILE A 187 2.05 -5.68 -2.42
N LEU A 188 1.77 -4.40 -2.69
CA LEU A 188 2.77 -3.37 -2.91
C LEU A 188 2.75 -2.41 -1.71
N LEU A 189 3.77 -2.51 -0.87
CA LEU A 189 3.89 -1.75 0.37
C LEU A 189 4.89 -0.60 0.19
N ILE A 190 4.45 0.61 0.43
CA ILE A 190 5.33 1.78 0.54
C ILE A 190 5.52 2.11 2.00
N GLU A 191 6.77 2.25 2.42
CA GLU A 191 7.12 2.52 3.81
C GLU A 191 8.39 3.36 3.95
N GLN A 192 8.40 4.17 5.01
CA GLN A 192 9.60 4.81 5.50
C GLN A 192 10.35 3.90 6.50
N ASN A 193 9.62 3.06 7.24
CA ASN A 193 10.19 2.07 8.15
C ASN A 193 10.76 0.89 7.35
N ALA A 194 11.94 1.11 6.75
CA ALA A 194 12.58 0.13 5.89
C ALA A 194 12.83 -1.22 6.59
N ASN A 195 13.19 -1.20 7.89
CA ASN A 195 13.46 -2.43 8.64
C ASN A 195 12.21 -3.32 8.72
N ALA A 196 11.07 -2.75 9.11
CA ALA A 196 9.83 -3.50 9.23
C ALA A 196 9.31 -3.97 7.84
N ALA A 197 9.40 -3.10 6.82
CA ALA A 197 8.91 -3.41 5.49
C ALA A 197 9.75 -4.50 4.79
N LEU A 198 11.08 -4.36 4.77
CA LEU A 198 11.99 -5.34 4.19
C LEU A 198 11.94 -6.68 4.94
N GLY A 199 11.66 -6.64 6.26
CA GLY A 199 11.54 -7.83 7.10
C GLY A 199 10.36 -8.75 6.74
N ILE A 200 9.38 -8.26 5.99
CA ILE A 200 8.23 -9.05 5.52
C ILE A 200 8.17 -9.22 4.01
N ALA A 201 9.00 -8.49 3.26
CA ALA A 201 8.96 -8.45 1.81
C ALA A 201 9.71 -9.62 1.15
N ASP A 202 9.14 -10.17 0.08
CA ASP A 202 9.85 -11.09 -0.82
C ASP A 202 10.87 -10.31 -1.66
N MET A 203 10.47 -9.14 -2.16
CA MET A 203 11.29 -8.24 -2.99
C MET A 203 11.22 -6.81 -2.45
N GLY A 204 12.35 -6.14 -2.38
CA GLY A 204 12.45 -4.73 -1.99
C GLY A 204 13.08 -3.88 -3.09
N TYR A 205 12.64 -2.64 -3.13
CA TYR A 205 13.22 -1.57 -3.94
C TYR A 205 13.56 -0.40 -3.01
N VAL A 206 14.74 0.17 -3.17
CA VAL A 206 15.15 1.38 -2.46
C VAL A 206 15.09 2.55 -3.41
N MET A 207 14.30 3.56 -3.05
CA MET A 207 14.10 4.76 -3.87
C MET A 207 14.73 5.98 -3.23
N GLU A 208 15.50 6.72 -4.02
CA GLU A 208 16.08 7.99 -3.63
C GLU A 208 15.89 9.02 -4.74
N THR A 209 15.37 10.18 -4.39
CA THR A 209 15.23 11.35 -5.30
C THR A 209 14.61 10.99 -6.67
N GLY A 210 13.56 10.17 -6.66
CA GLY A 210 12.81 9.76 -7.86
C GLY A 210 13.44 8.64 -8.68
N LYS A 211 14.47 7.96 -8.17
CA LYS A 211 15.14 6.83 -8.83
C LYS A 211 15.18 5.61 -7.92
N ILE A 212 15.08 4.43 -8.49
CA ILE A 212 15.39 3.19 -7.80
C ILE A 212 16.90 2.99 -7.86
N ILE A 213 17.54 2.94 -6.69
CA ILE A 213 18.99 2.82 -6.55
C ILE A 213 19.44 1.39 -6.21
N LEU A 214 18.59 0.62 -5.51
CA LEU A 214 18.84 -0.78 -5.17
C LEU A 214 17.56 -1.60 -5.33
N LYS A 215 17.72 -2.86 -5.71
CA LYS A 215 16.66 -3.88 -5.71
C LYS A 215 17.22 -5.23 -5.28
N GLY A 216 16.43 -6.03 -4.61
CA GLY A 216 16.82 -7.37 -4.17
C GLY A 216 15.79 -8.02 -3.27
N ALA A 217 16.04 -9.25 -2.85
CA ALA A 217 15.22 -9.89 -1.85
C ALA A 217 15.23 -9.07 -0.54
N GLY A 218 14.10 -9.00 0.17
CA GLY A 218 13.99 -8.20 1.39
C GLY A 218 15.08 -8.50 2.41
N LYS A 219 15.39 -9.80 2.59
CA LYS A 219 16.45 -10.27 3.49
C LYS A 219 17.86 -9.77 3.09
N ASP A 220 18.13 -9.76 1.78
CA ASP A 220 19.43 -9.33 1.26
C ASP A 220 19.62 -7.82 1.43
N LEU A 221 18.55 -7.05 1.18
CA LEU A 221 18.58 -5.61 1.40
C LEU A 221 18.71 -5.24 2.89
N LEU A 222 18.11 -6.02 3.81
CA LEU A 222 18.32 -5.85 5.25
C LEU A 222 19.77 -6.10 5.67
N ALA A 223 20.49 -6.99 4.98
CA ALA A 223 21.88 -7.29 5.24
C ALA A 223 22.85 -6.28 4.58
N ASN A 224 22.37 -5.50 3.60
CA ASN A 224 23.19 -4.56 2.84
C ASN A 224 23.65 -3.38 3.71
N GLU A 225 24.95 -3.08 3.73
CA GLU A 225 25.53 -2.04 4.56
C GLU A 225 25.09 -0.62 4.19
N GLU A 226 24.88 -0.34 2.89
CA GLU A 226 24.40 0.97 2.43
C GLU A 226 22.95 1.21 2.90
N VAL A 227 22.10 0.18 2.83
CA VAL A 227 20.72 0.24 3.32
C VAL A 227 20.71 0.43 4.84
N LYS A 228 21.57 -0.28 5.59
CA LYS A 228 21.69 -0.14 7.05
C LYS A 228 22.07 1.27 7.45
N GLN A 229 23.08 1.85 6.81
CA GLN A 229 23.54 3.19 7.11
C GLN A 229 22.53 4.28 6.75
N ALA A 230 21.88 4.17 5.59
CA ALA A 230 20.96 5.19 5.08
C ALA A 230 19.56 5.11 5.73
N TYR A 231 19.05 3.90 6.02
CA TYR A 231 17.64 3.69 6.32
C TYR A 231 17.35 2.91 7.61
N LEU A 232 18.33 2.19 8.20
CA LEU A 232 18.10 1.37 9.39
C LEU A 232 18.67 1.98 10.68
N GLY A 233 19.16 3.21 10.63
CA GLY A 233 19.63 3.97 11.81
C GLY A 233 20.92 3.46 12.44
N GLN A 234 21.64 2.55 11.80
CA GLN A 234 22.95 2.09 12.27
C GLN A 234 24.03 3.09 11.84
N ARG A 235 24.30 4.11 12.70
CA ARG A 235 25.53 4.91 12.54
C ARG A 235 26.74 4.01 12.78
N LYS A 236 27.77 4.10 11.93
CA LYS A 236 29.10 3.58 12.28
C LYS A 236 29.50 4.23 13.61
N MET A 237 29.66 3.43 14.65
CA MET A 237 30.44 3.87 15.80
C MET A 237 31.90 3.93 15.32
N ASN A 238 32.41 5.14 15.10
CA ASN A 238 33.83 5.41 14.99
C ASN A 238 34.44 5.38 16.35
#